data_81c13225fd28a8010bd30b4834ff6e2b
#
_entry.id   81c13225fd28a8010bd30b4834ff6e2b
#
_cell.length_a   1.000
_cell.length_b   1.000
_cell.length_c   1.000
_cell.angle_alpha   90.00
_cell.angle_beta   90.00
_cell.angle_gamma   90.00
#
_symmetry.space_group_name_H-M   'P 1'
#
loop_
_entity.id
_entity.type
_entity.pdbx_description
1 polymer ?
#
loop_
_entity_poly.entity_id
_entity_poly.type
_entity_poly.pdbx_seq_one_letter_code
_entity_poly.pdbx_strand_id
1 'polypeptide(L)'
;MNTHKLWADTLPERLAKLKPGTTRLAYLAPRPEYGTFRYRCFNPVDAINGNSVKLSASYFFYSDLEVVEDLSDYADVLVVSRCPWDAPLDRLFRRFRNKGKRIYFDIDDLIFDANFATTVSSALGNAVQDVEFNRWTAFISNIGRALSASDEVMTTNSFLAERITDFVSLPVHIVPNSYNRHQELRSEEVLEAKPTNSSGIHIGYFSGSQSHSRDFAVVSHHLYQFLNESPTSRLTVVGHLEMPTSFERFGERVIRKPFVDFLDMQALVGAVNLNIVPLQDNPFTWSKSELKYFEAALVETPTLASVTPVFSDAIKPGKTGFLAHSTEWRERFHEIEALGSEARRSIGAAARDLVRAVYSPQQLLIQVENIFGKQN
;
A
#
# COMPACT_ATOMS: atom_id res chain seq x y z
N MET A 1 -5.04 18.47 8.17
CA MET A 1 -6.36 18.32 7.48
C MET A 1 -7.04 17.07 8.01
N ASN A 2 -8.34 17.07 8.30
CA ASN A 2 -8.99 15.86 8.80
C ASN A 2 -9.29 14.93 7.60
N THR A 3 -8.45 13.91 7.40
CA THR A 3 -8.51 12.98 6.28
C THR A 3 -9.76 12.12 6.24
N HIS A 4 -10.48 11.95 7.37
CA HIS A 4 -11.80 11.29 7.40
C HIS A 4 -12.83 11.99 6.51
N LYS A 5 -12.63 13.27 6.17
CA LYS A 5 -13.51 14.00 5.25
C LYS A 5 -13.33 13.63 3.79
N LEU A 6 -12.23 13.00 3.40
CA LEU A 6 -11.94 12.68 1.98
C LEU A 6 -12.88 11.62 1.41
N TRP A 7 -13.39 10.73 2.25
CA TRP A 7 -14.35 9.69 1.87
C TRP A 7 -15.60 9.68 2.76
N ALA A 8 -16.04 10.87 3.15
CA ALA A 8 -17.24 11.07 3.96
C ALA A 8 -18.53 11.23 3.12
N ASP A 9 -18.44 11.04 1.79
CA ASP A 9 -19.61 11.11 0.92
C ASP A 9 -20.73 10.18 1.40
N THR A 10 -21.93 10.69 1.43
CA THR A 10 -23.14 9.92 1.71
C THR A 10 -23.43 8.94 0.56
N LEU A 11 -24.23 7.91 0.82
CA LEU A 11 -24.61 6.94 -0.22
C LEU A 11 -25.24 7.58 -1.47
N PRO A 12 -26.19 8.54 -1.36
CA PRO A 12 -26.70 9.26 -2.53
C PRO A 12 -25.63 10.02 -3.32
N GLU A 13 -24.70 10.68 -2.64
CA GLU A 13 -23.58 11.38 -3.30
C GLU A 13 -22.65 10.38 -4.03
N ARG A 14 -22.39 9.23 -3.44
CA ARG A 14 -21.61 8.17 -4.08
C ARG A 14 -22.31 7.59 -5.31
N LEU A 15 -23.60 7.34 -5.25
CA LEU A 15 -24.39 6.91 -6.42
C LEU A 15 -24.40 7.97 -7.53
N ALA A 16 -24.51 9.25 -7.18
CA ALA A 16 -24.49 10.36 -8.15
C ALA A 16 -23.16 10.52 -8.90
N LYS A 17 -22.06 9.95 -8.41
CA LYS A 17 -20.77 9.95 -9.12
C LYS A 17 -20.75 9.01 -10.34
N LEU A 18 -21.66 8.04 -10.42
CA LEU A 18 -21.81 7.12 -11.55
C LEU A 18 -22.62 7.80 -12.66
N LYS A 19 -21.93 8.52 -13.55
CA LYS A 19 -22.55 9.43 -14.54
C LYS A 19 -23.09 8.67 -15.74
N PRO A 20 -24.34 8.93 -16.20
CA PRO A 20 -24.83 8.44 -17.47
C PRO A 20 -23.94 8.86 -18.66
N GLY A 21 -23.84 8.02 -19.67
CA GLY A 21 -23.03 8.28 -20.86
C GLY A 21 -21.54 7.94 -20.70
N THR A 22 -21.13 7.40 -19.56
CA THR A 22 -19.78 6.85 -19.32
C THR A 22 -19.88 5.37 -18.95
N THR A 23 -18.78 4.62 -19.02
CA THR A 23 -18.67 3.31 -18.35
C THR A 23 -18.57 3.53 -16.85
N ARG A 24 -19.54 3.03 -16.10
CA ARG A 24 -19.71 3.29 -14.66
C ARG A 24 -19.10 2.16 -13.84
N LEU A 25 -18.10 2.49 -13.02
CA LEU A 25 -17.34 1.53 -12.22
C LEU A 25 -17.74 1.64 -10.73
N ALA A 26 -18.25 0.55 -10.14
CA ALA A 26 -18.50 0.45 -8.71
C ALA A 26 -17.36 -0.32 -8.02
N TYR A 27 -16.58 0.35 -7.18
CA TYR A 27 -15.55 -0.26 -6.34
C TYR A 27 -16.17 -0.65 -4.99
N LEU A 28 -16.17 -1.93 -4.65
CA LEU A 28 -16.69 -2.44 -3.39
C LEU A 28 -15.55 -2.80 -2.45
N ALA A 29 -15.54 -2.21 -1.26
CA ALA A 29 -14.58 -2.50 -0.19
C ALA A 29 -15.29 -2.99 1.09
N PRO A 30 -14.62 -3.73 1.98
CA PRO A 30 -15.20 -4.15 3.25
C PRO A 30 -15.60 -2.96 4.13
N ARG A 31 -14.73 -1.95 4.22
CA ARG A 31 -14.91 -0.74 5.05
C ARG A 31 -13.95 0.37 4.62
N PRO A 32 -14.19 1.64 5.00
CA PRO A 32 -13.21 2.71 4.80
C PRO A 32 -11.99 2.51 5.72
N GLU A 33 -10.79 2.64 5.16
CA GLU A 33 -9.54 2.59 5.93
C GLU A 33 -8.37 3.20 5.14
N TYR A 34 -7.24 3.51 5.81
CA TYR A 34 -6.11 4.22 5.19
C TYR A 34 -5.18 3.34 4.34
N GLY A 35 -5.30 2.02 4.44
CA GLY A 35 -4.50 1.07 3.69
C GLY A 35 -5.13 0.70 2.35
N THR A 36 -5.57 -0.56 2.22
CA THR A 36 -6.08 -1.14 0.96
C THR A 36 -7.21 -0.33 0.34
N PHE A 37 -8.23 0.10 1.12
CA PHE A 37 -9.33 0.91 0.58
C PHE A 37 -8.83 2.19 -0.08
N ARG A 38 -7.92 2.94 0.56
CA ARG A 38 -7.36 4.16 0.00
C ARG A 38 -6.70 3.91 -1.35
N TYR A 39 -5.83 2.90 -1.43
CA TYR A 39 -5.05 2.64 -2.64
C TYR A 39 -5.85 1.93 -3.73
N ARG A 40 -6.73 0.99 -3.37
CA ARG A 40 -7.42 0.12 -4.34
C ARG A 40 -8.81 0.58 -4.71
N CYS A 41 -9.42 1.48 -3.94
CA CYS A 41 -10.76 2.01 -4.22
C CYS A 41 -10.77 3.53 -4.34
N PHE A 42 -10.33 4.26 -3.30
CA PHE A 42 -10.41 5.72 -3.28
C PHE A 42 -9.53 6.38 -4.35
N ASN A 43 -8.24 6.01 -4.43
CA ASN A 43 -7.32 6.63 -5.40
C ASN A 43 -7.74 6.39 -6.86
N PRO A 44 -8.17 5.18 -7.29
CA PRO A 44 -8.73 4.99 -8.63
C PRO A 44 -9.98 5.82 -8.89
N VAL A 45 -10.91 5.89 -7.94
CA VAL A 45 -12.14 6.69 -8.07
C VAL A 45 -11.82 8.18 -8.20
N ASP A 46 -10.88 8.69 -7.40
CA ASP A 46 -10.42 10.08 -7.44
C ASP A 46 -9.76 10.40 -8.80
N ALA A 47 -8.85 9.54 -9.27
CA ALA A 47 -8.17 9.72 -10.55
C ALA A 47 -9.14 9.68 -11.75
N ILE A 48 -10.10 8.76 -11.76
CA ILE A 48 -11.12 8.63 -12.82
C ILE A 48 -12.00 9.87 -12.85
N ASN A 49 -12.61 10.24 -11.72
CA ASN A 49 -13.60 11.32 -11.68
C ASN A 49 -12.97 12.70 -11.89
N GLY A 50 -11.68 12.85 -11.61
CA GLY A 50 -10.95 14.09 -11.84
C GLY A 50 -10.57 14.32 -13.30
N ASN A 51 -10.37 13.27 -14.11
CA ASN A 51 -9.69 13.41 -15.40
C ASN A 51 -10.27 12.57 -16.54
N SER A 52 -11.11 11.54 -16.31
CA SER A 52 -11.69 10.74 -17.38
C SER A 52 -12.97 11.36 -17.93
N VAL A 53 -13.12 11.32 -19.27
CA VAL A 53 -14.36 11.64 -19.97
C VAL A 53 -15.13 10.38 -20.39
N LYS A 54 -14.48 9.22 -20.31
CA LYS A 54 -15.03 7.92 -20.73
C LYS A 54 -15.57 7.11 -19.58
N LEU A 55 -14.97 7.27 -18.41
CA LEU A 55 -15.27 6.51 -17.20
C LEU A 55 -15.84 7.42 -16.13
N SER A 56 -16.71 6.87 -15.30
CA SER A 56 -17.06 7.43 -14.01
C SER A 56 -16.99 6.34 -12.96
N ALA A 57 -16.62 6.67 -11.72
CA ALA A 57 -16.43 5.68 -10.70
C ALA A 57 -16.95 6.13 -9.34
N SER A 58 -17.35 5.16 -8.52
CA SER A 58 -17.64 5.40 -7.12
C SER A 58 -17.26 4.21 -6.28
N TYR A 59 -17.01 4.47 -4.99
CA TYR A 59 -16.74 3.42 -4.02
C TYR A 59 -17.96 3.14 -3.16
N PHE A 60 -18.11 1.89 -2.76
CA PHE A 60 -19.17 1.39 -1.89
C PHE A 60 -18.55 0.52 -0.82
N PHE A 61 -19.23 0.46 0.31
CA PHE A 61 -18.84 -0.40 1.42
C PHE A 61 -19.79 -1.59 1.52
N TYR A 62 -19.31 -2.62 2.18
CA TYR A 62 -20.10 -3.83 2.37
C TYR A 62 -21.45 -3.55 3.07
N SER A 63 -21.48 -2.60 4.01
CA SER A 63 -22.69 -2.12 4.68
C SER A 63 -23.72 -1.47 3.72
N ASP A 64 -23.29 -0.93 2.59
CA ASP A 64 -24.21 -0.32 1.62
C ASP A 64 -25.08 -1.36 0.93
N LEU A 65 -24.63 -2.63 0.85
CA LEU A 65 -25.38 -3.72 0.24
C LEU A 65 -26.67 -4.07 0.97
N GLU A 66 -26.84 -3.62 2.20
CA GLU A 66 -28.08 -3.73 2.98
C GLU A 66 -29.10 -2.66 2.59
N VAL A 67 -28.66 -1.53 2.03
CA VAL A 67 -29.47 -0.33 1.75
C VAL A 67 -29.72 -0.17 0.26
N VAL A 68 -28.71 -0.45 -0.59
CA VAL A 68 -28.85 -0.39 -2.06
C VAL A 68 -29.58 -1.63 -2.54
N GLU A 69 -30.80 -1.47 -3.07
CA GLU A 69 -31.62 -2.59 -3.54
C GLU A 69 -30.89 -3.39 -4.63
N ASP A 70 -30.32 -2.73 -5.63
CA ASP A 70 -29.50 -3.36 -6.65
C ASP A 70 -28.40 -2.42 -7.21
N LEU A 71 -27.15 -2.58 -6.74
CA LEU A 71 -26.02 -1.81 -7.25
C LEU A 71 -25.77 -2.01 -8.75
N SER A 72 -26.19 -3.15 -9.31
CA SER A 72 -26.08 -3.43 -10.74
C SER A 72 -27.00 -2.56 -11.63
N ASP A 73 -27.91 -1.79 -11.08
CA ASP A 73 -28.67 -0.79 -11.84
C ASP A 73 -27.87 0.49 -12.09
N TYR A 74 -26.94 0.79 -11.19
CA TYR A 74 -26.17 2.02 -11.22
C TYR A 74 -24.81 1.86 -11.91
N ALA A 75 -24.19 0.68 -11.86
CA ALA A 75 -22.86 0.42 -12.38
C ALA A 75 -22.86 -0.57 -13.55
N ASP A 76 -21.89 -0.43 -14.46
CA ASP A 76 -21.68 -1.33 -15.60
C ASP A 76 -20.61 -2.39 -15.30
N VAL A 77 -19.68 -2.06 -14.40
CA VAL A 77 -18.60 -2.94 -13.92
C VAL A 77 -18.57 -2.91 -12.40
N LEU A 78 -18.36 -4.08 -11.79
CA LEU A 78 -18.08 -4.23 -10.38
C LEU A 78 -16.61 -4.56 -10.16
N VAL A 79 -15.91 -3.80 -9.32
CA VAL A 79 -14.56 -4.09 -8.85
C VAL A 79 -14.62 -4.39 -7.37
N VAL A 80 -14.33 -5.63 -6.97
CA VAL A 80 -14.43 -6.09 -5.58
C VAL A 80 -13.03 -6.15 -4.96
N SER A 81 -12.76 -5.27 -4.00
CA SER A 81 -11.48 -5.22 -3.31
C SER A 81 -11.52 -6.00 -1.99
N ARG A 82 -10.82 -7.14 -1.95
CA ARG A 82 -10.59 -7.96 -0.74
C ARG A 82 -11.85 -8.32 0.07
N CYS A 83 -13.02 -8.40 -0.55
CA CYS A 83 -14.22 -8.89 0.13
C CYS A 83 -14.24 -10.43 0.13
N PRO A 84 -14.35 -11.08 1.29
CA PRO A 84 -14.47 -12.53 1.36
C PRO A 84 -15.83 -12.99 0.82
N TRP A 85 -15.87 -14.19 0.24
CA TRP A 85 -17.09 -14.79 -0.27
C TRP A 85 -18.09 -15.08 0.85
N ASP A 86 -19.30 -14.59 0.67
CA ASP A 86 -20.46 -14.88 1.51
C ASP A 86 -21.76 -14.74 0.73
N ALA A 87 -22.92 -14.92 1.39
CA ALA A 87 -24.21 -14.88 0.73
C ALA A 87 -24.59 -13.49 0.16
N PRO A 88 -24.30 -12.33 0.80
CA PRO A 88 -24.49 -11.02 0.19
C PRO A 88 -23.66 -10.83 -1.09
N LEU A 89 -22.38 -11.20 -1.08
CA LEU A 89 -21.51 -11.09 -2.25
C LEU A 89 -21.95 -12.02 -3.38
N ASP A 90 -22.36 -13.25 -3.09
CA ASP A 90 -22.92 -14.18 -4.07
C ASP A 90 -24.17 -13.60 -4.77
N ARG A 91 -25.09 -13.01 -3.98
CA ARG A 91 -26.28 -12.33 -4.56
C ARG A 91 -25.89 -11.16 -5.47
N LEU A 92 -24.93 -10.35 -5.06
CA LEU A 92 -24.42 -9.23 -5.86
C LEU A 92 -23.81 -9.72 -7.18
N PHE A 93 -22.97 -10.75 -7.15
CA PHE A 93 -22.36 -11.34 -8.34
C PHE A 93 -23.42 -11.86 -9.31
N ARG A 94 -24.42 -12.57 -8.81
CA ARG A 94 -25.55 -13.05 -9.65
C ARG A 94 -26.30 -11.90 -10.31
N ARG A 95 -26.56 -10.79 -9.60
CA ARG A 95 -27.24 -9.61 -10.17
C ARG A 95 -26.45 -8.98 -11.32
N PHE A 96 -25.14 -8.80 -11.15
CA PHE A 96 -24.29 -8.30 -12.23
C PHE A 96 -24.27 -9.25 -13.43
N ARG A 97 -24.10 -10.55 -13.22
CA ARG A 97 -24.09 -11.56 -14.29
C ARG A 97 -25.41 -11.66 -15.02
N ASN A 98 -26.52 -11.61 -14.33
CA ASN A 98 -27.85 -11.65 -14.96
C ASN A 98 -28.08 -10.46 -15.91
N LYS A 99 -27.35 -9.36 -15.73
CA LYS A 99 -27.36 -8.17 -16.60
C LYS A 99 -26.21 -8.17 -17.62
N GLY A 100 -25.44 -9.25 -17.73
CA GLY A 100 -24.29 -9.36 -18.63
C GLY A 100 -23.12 -8.45 -18.26
N LYS A 101 -23.03 -8.00 -16.98
CA LYS A 101 -22.02 -7.05 -16.49
C LYS A 101 -20.83 -7.79 -15.90
N ARG A 102 -19.63 -7.24 -16.08
CA ARG A 102 -18.37 -7.86 -15.65
C ARG A 102 -18.04 -7.58 -14.19
N ILE A 103 -17.36 -8.53 -13.59
CA ILE A 103 -16.91 -8.52 -12.20
C ILE A 103 -15.40 -8.72 -12.16
N TYR A 104 -14.69 -7.74 -11.61
CA TYR A 104 -13.25 -7.79 -11.36
C TYR A 104 -13.01 -8.01 -9.87
N PHE A 105 -12.03 -8.85 -9.54
CA PHE A 105 -11.55 -8.96 -8.16
C PHE A 105 -10.20 -8.25 -8.02
N ASP A 106 -10.09 -7.35 -7.06
CA ASP A 106 -8.87 -6.60 -6.80
C ASP A 106 -8.21 -7.08 -5.50
N ILE A 107 -6.94 -7.46 -5.58
CA ILE A 107 -6.16 -8.03 -4.46
C ILE A 107 -4.72 -7.50 -4.46
N ASP A 108 -4.28 -7.01 -3.31
CA ASP A 108 -2.97 -6.36 -3.10
C ASP A 108 -2.04 -7.13 -2.14
N ASP A 109 -2.49 -8.28 -1.61
CA ASP A 109 -1.72 -9.16 -0.71
C ASP A 109 -1.92 -10.64 -1.08
N LEU A 110 -0.97 -11.50 -0.70
CA LEU A 110 -1.05 -12.96 -0.86
C LEU A 110 -1.95 -13.59 0.23
N ILE A 111 -3.25 -13.30 0.17
CA ILE A 111 -4.27 -13.76 1.13
C ILE A 111 -5.46 -14.44 0.45
N PHE A 112 -5.24 -15.05 -0.70
CA PHE A 112 -6.29 -15.74 -1.48
C PHE A 112 -6.05 -17.25 -1.62
N ASP A 113 -4.85 -17.73 -1.33
CA ASP A 113 -4.50 -19.15 -1.39
C ASP A 113 -4.26 -19.69 0.03
N ALA A 114 -5.10 -20.62 0.46
CA ALA A 114 -5.03 -21.23 1.78
C ALA A 114 -3.72 -22.02 2.04
N ASN A 115 -3.00 -22.42 0.99
CA ASN A 115 -1.68 -23.03 1.13
C ASN A 115 -0.66 -22.09 1.81
N PHE A 116 -0.87 -20.79 1.73
CA PHE A 116 -0.04 -19.77 2.40
C PHE A 116 -0.57 -19.35 3.79
N ALA A 117 -1.64 -19.95 4.32
CA ALA A 117 -2.24 -19.53 5.59
C ALA A 117 -1.24 -19.55 6.75
N THR A 118 -0.38 -20.56 6.86
CA THR A 118 0.68 -20.64 7.88
C THR A 118 1.71 -19.51 7.71
N THR A 119 2.14 -19.24 6.48
CA THR A 119 3.11 -18.19 6.18
C THR A 119 2.53 -16.81 6.53
N VAL A 120 1.29 -16.55 6.13
CA VAL A 120 0.57 -15.29 6.42
C VAL A 120 0.42 -15.10 7.93
N SER A 121 -0.12 -16.11 8.63
CA SER A 121 -0.31 -16.06 10.09
C SER A 121 1.00 -15.83 10.83
N SER A 122 2.05 -16.56 10.44
CA SER A 122 3.39 -16.38 11.00
C SER A 122 3.94 -14.97 10.73
N ALA A 123 3.86 -14.47 9.51
CA ALA A 123 4.37 -13.14 9.15
C ALA A 123 3.66 -12.01 9.93
N LEU A 124 2.37 -12.18 10.21
CA LEU A 124 1.57 -11.22 10.97
C LEU A 124 1.80 -11.28 12.49
N GLY A 125 2.66 -12.21 12.98
CA GLY A 125 2.96 -12.32 14.41
C GLY A 125 1.88 -13.02 15.24
N ASN A 126 0.87 -13.57 14.60
CA ASN A 126 -0.16 -14.34 15.31
C ASN A 126 0.46 -15.63 15.86
N ALA A 127 0.33 -15.87 17.17
CA ALA A 127 0.61 -17.18 17.71
C ALA A 127 -0.33 -18.18 17.04
N VAL A 128 0.23 -19.26 16.48
CA VAL A 128 -0.56 -20.29 15.79
C VAL A 128 -1.30 -21.11 16.85
N GLN A 129 -2.36 -20.52 17.43
CA GLN A 129 -3.37 -21.28 18.16
C GLN A 129 -4.35 -21.85 17.13
N ASP A 130 -4.81 -23.06 17.31
CA ASP A 130 -5.67 -23.77 16.33
C ASP A 130 -6.90 -22.93 15.91
N VAL A 131 -7.51 -22.21 16.84
CA VAL A 131 -8.68 -21.35 16.57
C VAL A 131 -8.33 -20.17 15.65
N GLU A 132 -7.21 -19.52 15.87
CA GLU A 132 -6.72 -18.41 15.05
C GLU A 132 -6.31 -18.90 13.65
N PHE A 133 -5.61 -20.00 13.58
CA PHE A 133 -5.23 -20.65 12.32
C PHE A 133 -6.47 -21.00 11.49
N ASN A 134 -7.47 -21.64 12.09
CA ASN A 134 -8.71 -22.03 11.41
C ASN A 134 -9.47 -20.78 10.90
N ARG A 135 -9.51 -19.71 11.70
CA ARG A 135 -10.14 -18.43 11.29
C ARG A 135 -9.42 -17.82 10.09
N TRP A 136 -8.09 -17.74 10.12
CA TRP A 136 -7.29 -17.21 9.00
C TRP A 136 -7.43 -18.07 7.75
N THR A 137 -7.37 -19.38 7.88
CA THR A 137 -7.55 -20.31 6.76
C THR A 137 -8.93 -20.15 6.12
N ALA A 138 -9.99 -20.03 6.93
CA ALA A 138 -11.34 -19.79 6.43
C ALA A 138 -11.45 -18.43 5.73
N PHE A 139 -10.86 -17.37 6.29
CA PHE A 139 -10.85 -16.04 5.69
C PHE A 139 -10.14 -16.05 4.34
N ILE A 140 -8.92 -16.60 4.26
CA ILE A 140 -8.13 -16.70 3.02
C ILE A 140 -8.88 -17.54 1.97
N SER A 141 -9.48 -18.68 2.36
CA SER A 141 -10.27 -19.52 1.47
C SER A 141 -11.48 -18.78 0.90
N ASN A 142 -12.16 -17.95 1.70
CA ASN A 142 -13.29 -17.14 1.25
C ASN A 142 -12.85 -15.99 0.31
N ILE A 143 -11.68 -15.40 0.53
CA ILE A 143 -11.07 -14.46 -0.43
C ILE A 143 -10.77 -15.18 -1.75
N GLY A 144 -10.10 -16.35 -1.72
CA GLY A 144 -9.81 -17.14 -2.90
C GLY A 144 -11.07 -17.58 -3.65
N ARG A 145 -12.15 -17.89 -2.92
CA ARG A 145 -13.45 -18.20 -3.53
C ARG A 145 -14.04 -17.01 -4.27
N ALA A 146 -13.97 -15.81 -3.69
CA ALA A 146 -14.47 -14.59 -4.33
C ALA A 146 -13.66 -14.24 -5.59
N LEU A 147 -12.33 -14.37 -5.50
CA LEU A 147 -11.42 -14.20 -6.63
C LEU A 147 -11.76 -15.19 -7.76
N SER A 148 -11.87 -16.49 -7.45
CA SER A 148 -12.18 -17.53 -8.45
C SER A 148 -13.59 -17.40 -9.05
N ALA A 149 -14.48 -16.70 -8.36
CA ALA A 149 -15.83 -16.43 -8.84
C ALA A 149 -15.92 -15.17 -9.68
N SER A 150 -14.88 -14.36 -9.84
CA SER A 150 -14.86 -13.17 -10.70
C SER A 150 -14.61 -13.53 -12.17
N ASP A 151 -14.65 -12.53 -13.06
CA ASP A 151 -14.37 -12.72 -14.49
C ASP A 151 -12.91 -12.40 -14.80
N GLU A 152 -12.32 -11.43 -14.12
CA GLU A 152 -10.93 -10.98 -14.27
C GLU A 152 -10.38 -10.54 -12.92
N VAL A 153 -9.05 -10.47 -12.79
CA VAL A 153 -8.37 -10.08 -11.54
C VAL A 153 -7.47 -8.87 -11.76
N MET A 154 -7.47 -7.97 -10.79
CA MET A 154 -6.54 -6.84 -10.71
C MET A 154 -5.60 -7.04 -9.50
N THR A 155 -4.32 -6.71 -9.68
CA THR A 155 -3.34 -6.80 -8.60
C THR A 155 -2.25 -5.72 -8.74
N THR A 156 -1.33 -5.64 -7.77
CA THR A 156 -0.37 -4.51 -7.67
C THR A 156 0.95 -4.74 -8.38
N ASN A 157 1.43 -5.98 -8.51
CA ASN A 157 2.78 -6.29 -8.97
C ASN A 157 2.87 -7.65 -9.68
N SER A 158 3.98 -7.89 -10.36
CA SER A 158 4.24 -9.10 -11.14
C SER A 158 4.27 -10.37 -10.28
N PHE A 159 4.86 -10.30 -9.07
CA PHE A 159 4.92 -11.45 -8.17
C PHE A 159 3.51 -11.94 -7.78
N LEU A 160 2.62 -11.03 -7.41
CA LEU A 160 1.22 -11.39 -7.13
C LEU A 160 0.50 -11.89 -8.37
N ALA A 161 0.73 -11.27 -9.54
CA ALA A 161 0.12 -11.72 -10.80
C ALA A 161 0.49 -13.17 -11.12
N GLU A 162 1.76 -13.56 -10.94
CA GLU A 162 2.20 -14.95 -11.09
C GLU A 162 1.49 -15.88 -10.11
N ARG A 163 1.43 -15.52 -8.82
CA ARG A 163 0.73 -16.34 -7.80
C ARG A 163 -0.76 -16.48 -8.09
N ILE A 164 -1.41 -15.43 -8.59
CA ILE A 164 -2.82 -15.48 -9.01
C ILE A 164 -2.98 -16.40 -10.22
N THR A 165 -2.09 -16.31 -11.21
CA THR A 165 -2.12 -17.18 -12.40
C THR A 165 -1.91 -18.67 -12.06
N ASP A 166 -1.08 -18.96 -11.05
CA ASP A 166 -0.92 -20.32 -10.52
C ASP A 166 -2.19 -20.82 -9.80
N PHE A 167 -2.94 -19.90 -9.19
CA PHE A 167 -4.13 -20.22 -8.41
C PHE A 167 -5.40 -20.37 -9.25
N VAL A 168 -5.60 -19.52 -10.28
CA VAL A 168 -6.77 -19.52 -11.17
C VAL A 168 -6.40 -19.21 -12.62
N SER A 169 -7.17 -19.74 -13.57
CA SER A 169 -7.03 -19.47 -15.01
C SER A 169 -7.91 -18.30 -15.43
N LEU A 170 -7.67 -17.11 -14.90
CA LEU A 170 -8.39 -15.88 -15.22
C LEU A 170 -7.41 -14.83 -15.79
N PRO A 171 -7.88 -13.89 -16.63
CA PRO A 171 -7.06 -12.73 -17.01
C PRO A 171 -6.64 -11.94 -15.78
N VAL A 172 -5.34 -11.58 -15.69
CA VAL A 172 -4.77 -10.82 -14.58
C VAL A 172 -4.20 -9.51 -15.08
N HIS A 173 -4.58 -8.40 -14.47
CA HIS A 173 -4.13 -7.06 -14.79
C HIS A 173 -3.28 -6.50 -13.66
N ILE A 174 -2.06 -6.06 -13.98
CA ILE A 174 -1.20 -5.39 -13.01
C ILE A 174 -1.55 -3.89 -13.04
N VAL A 175 -2.06 -3.41 -11.92
CA VAL A 175 -2.37 -2.00 -11.66
C VAL A 175 -1.65 -1.61 -10.37
N PRO A 176 -0.43 -1.08 -10.42
CA PRO A 176 0.32 -0.67 -9.24
C PRO A 176 -0.47 0.33 -8.39
N ASN A 177 -0.18 0.35 -7.10
CA ASN A 177 -0.70 1.40 -6.24
C ASN A 177 -0.19 2.78 -6.70
N SER A 178 -0.97 3.82 -6.48
CA SER A 178 -0.61 5.20 -6.79
C SER A 178 -0.81 6.11 -5.58
N TYR A 179 -0.09 7.20 -5.53
CA TYR A 179 -0.47 8.30 -4.64
C TYR A 179 -1.69 9.05 -5.20
N ASN A 180 -2.34 9.86 -4.38
CA ASN A 180 -3.44 10.73 -4.80
C ASN A 180 -3.02 12.20 -4.79
N ARG A 181 -3.86 13.06 -5.36
CA ARG A 181 -3.60 14.49 -5.44
C ARG A 181 -3.41 15.17 -4.07
N HIS A 182 -4.16 14.74 -3.04
CA HIS A 182 -4.01 15.31 -1.69
C HIS A 182 -2.64 15.00 -1.10
N GLN A 183 -2.15 13.77 -1.32
CA GLN A 183 -0.83 13.34 -0.90
C GLN A 183 0.28 14.09 -1.66
N GLU A 184 0.11 14.34 -2.96
CA GLU A 184 1.03 15.11 -3.77
C GLU A 184 1.15 16.55 -3.25
N LEU A 185 0.02 17.26 -3.10
CA LEU A 185 -0.02 18.63 -2.59
C LEU A 185 0.63 18.74 -1.20
N ARG A 186 0.30 17.79 -0.30
CA ARG A 186 0.90 17.76 1.04
C ARG A 186 2.42 17.55 0.97
N SER A 187 2.88 16.71 0.05
CA SER A 187 4.32 16.45 -0.14
C SER A 187 5.05 17.68 -0.65
N GLU A 188 4.45 18.48 -1.52
CA GLU A 188 5.00 19.76 -1.99
C GLU A 188 5.16 20.77 -0.83
N GLU A 189 4.14 20.95 0.01
CA GLU A 189 4.23 21.78 1.22
C GLU A 189 5.36 21.30 2.16
N VAL A 190 5.53 20.00 2.31
CA VAL A 190 6.60 19.42 3.15
C VAL A 190 7.98 19.72 2.59
N LEU A 191 8.14 19.65 1.26
CA LEU A 191 9.42 19.95 0.59
C LEU A 191 9.83 21.41 0.74
N GLU A 192 8.89 22.35 0.65
CA GLU A 192 9.15 23.78 0.85
C GLU A 192 9.68 24.08 2.27
N ALA A 193 9.23 23.30 3.26
CA ALA A 193 9.61 23.44 4.66
C ALA A 193 10.79 22.56 5.09
N LYS A 194 11.37 21.75 4.18
CA LYS A 194 12.35 20.71 4.53
C LYS A 194 13.67 21.30 5.00
N PRO A 195 14.20 20.91 6.20
CA PRO A 195 15.49 21.38 6.70
C PRO A 195 16.66 20.93 5.80
N THR A 196 17.64 21.81 5.63
CA THR A 196 18.74 21.59 4.69
C THR A 196 19.96 20.88 5.26
N ASN A 197 20.17 20.87 6.58
CA ASN A 197 21.39 20.29 7.19
C ASN A 197 21.08 19.54 8.49
N SER A 198 21.64 18.33 8.61
CA SER A 198 21.75 17.57 9.87
C SER A 198 23.11 16.88 9.95
N SER A 199 23.72 16.89 11.14
CA SER A 199 24.85 16.00 11.45
C SER A 199 24.31 14.60 11.71
N GLY A 200 24.97 13.56 11.18
CA GLY A 200 24.52 12.17 11.25
C GLY A 200 23.32 11.86 10.36
N ILE A 201 22.74 10.70 10.56
CA ILE A 201 21.52 10.27 9.85
C ILE A 201 20.32 10.25 10.80
N HIS A 202 19.23 10.87 10.38
CA HIS A 202 17.93 10.69 11.02
C HIS A 202 17.14 9.62 10.25
N ILE A 203 17.03 8.45 10.85
CA ILE A 203 16.35 7.28 10.29
C ILE A 203 14.88 7.30 10.70
N GLY A 204 13.96 7.02 9.78
CA GLY A 204 12.54 6.87 10.03
C GLY A 204 12.05 5.45 9.77
N TYR A 205 11.30 4.89 10.72
CA TYR A 205 10.53 3.66 10.55
C TYR A 205 9.04 3.95 10.75
N PHE A 206 8.23 3.66 9.74
CA PHE A 206 6.81 4.01 9.71
C PHE A 206 5.96 2.75 9.68
N SER A 207 5.31 2.42 10.82
CA SER A 207 4.51 1.22 11.00
C SER A 207 3.01 1.52 10.91
N GLY A 208 2.35 1.03 9.86
CA GLY A 208 0.91 1.21 9.66
C GLY A 208 0.02 0.27 10.48
N SER A 209 0.57 -0.86 10.99
CA SER A 209 -0.18 -1.86 11.75
C SER A 209 0.70 -2.59 12.76
N GLN A 210 0.07 -3.26 13.73
CA GLN A 210 0.77 -4.06 14.74
C GLN A 210 1.53 -5.28 14.15
N SER A 211 1.19 -5.70 12.95
CA SER A 211 1.80 -6.84 12.26
C SER A 211 3.25 -6.64 11.84
N HIS A 212 3.78 -5.42 11.91
CA HIS A 212 5.13 -5.09 11.45
C HIS A 212 6.25 -5.29 12.49
N SER A 213 5.94 -5.81 13.68
CA SER A 213 6.98 -6.05 14.71
C SER A 213 8.03 -7.06 14.25
N ARG A 214 7.65 -8.10 13.51
CA ARG A 214 8.58 -9.08 12.95
C ARG A 214 9.40 -8.53 11.79
N ASP A 215 8.85 -7.62 11.00
CA ASP A 215 9.58 -6.92 9.95
C ASP A 215 10.66 -6.03 10.56
N PHE A 216 10.35 -5.31 11.64
CA PHE A 216 11.35 -4.50 12.35
C PHE A 216 12.45 -5.38 13.00
N ALA A 217 12.13 -6.59 13.44
CA ALA A 217 13.11 -7.50 14.02
C ALA A 217 14.27 -7.82 13.05
N VAL A 218 14.03 -7.82 11.73
CA VAL A 218 15.06 -8.02 10.70
C VAL A 218 16.19 -6.99 10.81
N VAL A 219 15.87 -5.75 11.14
CA VAL A 219 16.83 -4.64 11.19
C VAL A 219 17.25 -4.27 12.62
N SER A 220 16.49 -4.69 13.61
CA SER A 220 16.62 -4.21 15.01
C SER A 220 18.03 -4.29 15.57
N HIS A 221 18.70 -5.44 15.45
CA HIS A 221 20.06 -5.64 15.93
C HIS A 221 21.09 -4.75 15.19
N HIS A 222 21.00 -4.67 13.88
CA HIS A 222 21.88 -3.85 13.04
C HIS A 222 21.70 -2.36 13.33
N LEU A 223 20.47 -1.93 13.51
CA LEU A 223 20.12 -0.54 13.85
C LEU A 223 20.63 -0.17 15.25
N TYR A 224 20.51 -1.09 16.23
CA TYR A 224 21.08 -0.90 17.55
C TYR A 224 22.59 -0.71 17.50
N GLN A 225 23.33 -1.57 16.77
CA GLN A 225 24.78 -1.46 16.60
C GLN A 225 25.15 -0.14 15.92
N PHE A 226 24.49 0.21 14.83
CA PHE A 226 24.74 1.46 14.11
C PHE A 226 24.53 2.69 15.01
N LEU A 227 23.42 2.78 15.77
CA LEU A 227 23.17 3.89 16.68
C LEU A 227 24.20 3.97 17.83
N ASN A 228 24.77 2.85 18.22
CA ASN A 228 25.86 2.84 19.22
C ASN A 228 27.18 3.37 18.65
N GLU A 229 27.45 3.14 17.38
CA GLU A 229 28.66 3.53 16.65
C GLU A 229 28.59 4.95 16.08
N SER A 230 27.38 5.46 15.80
CA SER A 230 27.10 6.81 15.30
C SER A 230 26.35 7.65 16.34
N PRO A 231 27.04 8.37 17.26
CA PRO A 231 26.39 9.12 18.35
C PRO A 231 25.49 10.27 17.89
N THR A 232 25.69 10.78 16.70
CA THR A 232 24.89 11.89 16.11
C THR A 232 23.64 11.41 15.38
N SER A 233 23.57 10.12 15.08
CA SER A 233 22.42 9.54 14.35
C SER A 233 21.23 9.31 15.28
N ARG A 234 20.02 9.40 14.72
CA ARG A 234 18.73 9.34 15.43
C ARG A 234 17.78 8.39 14.75
N LEU A 235 16.79 7.90 15.51
CA LEU A 235 15.71 7.06 15.02
C LEU A 235 14.37 7.70 15.39
N THR A 236 13.48 7.86 14.41
CA THR A 236 12.06 8.12 14.66
C THR A 236 11.25 6.88 14.28
N VAL A 237 10.44 6.41 15.21
CA VAL A 237 9.48 5.32 15.00
C VAL A 237 8.06 5.90 15.10
N VAL A 238 7.25 5.68 14.08
CA VAL A 238 5.86 6.17 14.01
C VAL A 238 4.90 4.98 13.91
N GLY A 239 3.86 5.00 14.71
CA GLY A 239 2.77 4.02 14.68
C GLY A 239 2.96 2.87 15.67
N HIS A 240 2.41 1.71 15.30
CA HIS A 240 2.31 0.55 16.19
C HIS A 240 3.57 -0.31 16.11
N LEU A 241 4.51 -0.06 17.03
CA LEU A 241 5.68 -0.92 17.22
C LEU A 241 6.05 -1.00 18.70
N GLU A 242 6.17 -2.21 19.22
CA GLU A 242 6.81 -2.45 20.49
C GLU A 242 8.33 -2.51 20.28
N MET A 243 9.00 -1.45 20.74
CA MET A 243 10.45 -1.35 20.65
C MET A 243 11.13 -2.27 21.67
N PRO A 244 12.22 -2.97 21.31
CA PRO A 244 13.05 -3.66 22.29
C PRO A 244 13.56 -2.68 23.36
N THR A 245 13.53 -3.11 24.63
CA THR A 245 13.97 -2.29 25.78
C THR A 245 15.42 -1.84 25.67
N SER A 246 16.26 -2.58 24.93
CA SER A 246 17.65 -2.20 24.65
C SER A 246 17.80 -0.82 24.00
N PHE A 247 16.77 -0.33 23.29
CA PHE A 247 16.81 1.00 22.66
C PHE A 247 16.61 2.14 23.65
N GLU A 248 16.14 1.90 24.87
CA GLU A 248 15.94 2.92 25.90
C GLU A 248 17.24 3.65 26.27
N ARG A 249 18.39 2.97 26.16
CA ARG A 249 19.72 3.58 26.42
C ARG A 249 20.06 4.77 25.51
N PHE A 250 19.41 4.88 24.35
CA PHE A 250 19.67 5.97 23.42
C PHE A 250 18.92 7.26 23.77
N GLY A 251 17.99 7.21 24.75
CA GLY A 251 17.29 8.39 25.26
C GLY A 251 16.59 9.18 24.15
N GLU A 252 16.84 10.48 24.09
CA GLU A 252 16.22 11.40 23.12
C GLU A 252 16.59 11.14 21.64
N ARG A 253 17.57 10.29 21.39
CA ARG A 253 17.92 9.90 20.01
C ARG A 253 16.93 8.90 19.41
N VAL A 254 16.08 8.27 20.22
CA VAL A 254 15.01 7.38 19.77
C VAL A 254 13.65 8.03 20.05
N ILE A 255 13.04 8.60 19.02
CA ILE A 255 11.80 9.37 19.10
C ILE A 255 10.65 8.43 18.73
N ARG A 256 9.66 8.32 19.60
CA ARG A 256 8.43 7.54 19.35
C ARG A 256 7.27 8.50 19.10
N LYS A 257 6.51 8.24 18.05
CA LYS A 257 5.29 8.99 17.72
C LYS A 257 4.12 8.03 17.52
N PRO A 258 2.91 8.42 17.90
CA PRO A 258 1.71 7.62 17.66
C PRO A 258 1.44 7.48 16.16
N PHE A 259 0.53 6.58 15.82
CA PHE A 259 -0.02 6.49 14.47
C PHE A 259 -0.69 7.83 14.09
N VAL A 260 -0.44 8.28 12.87
CA VAL A 260 -1.04 9.49 12.29
C VAL A 260 -1.69 9.14 10.94
N ASP A 261 -2.50 10.03 10.42
CA ASP A 261 -3.08 9.85 9.10
C ASP A 261 -2.01 9.98 7.99
N PHE A 262 -2.35 9.60 6.77
CA PHE A 262 -1.38 9.51 5.67
C PHE A 262 -0.87 10.89 5.19
N LEU A 263 -1.61 11.99 5.41
CA LEU A 263 -1.15 13.35 5.06
C LEU A 263 -0.18 13.88 6.12
N ASP A 264 -0.47 13.65 7.39
CA ASP A 264 0.45 13.99 8.48
C ASP A 264 1.71 13.09 8.45
N MET A 265 1.56 11.83 7.98
CA MET A 265 2.68 10.93 7.76
C MET A 265 3.69 11.51 6.77
N GLN A 266 3.27 12.20 5.70
CA GLN A 266 4.18 12.82 4.74
C GLN A 266 5.13 13.83 5.41
N ALA A 267 4.63 14.62 6.37
CA ALA A 267 5.47 15.55 7.12
C ALA A 267 6.50 14.82 7.99
N LEU A 268 6.12 13.71 8.61
CA LEU A 268 7.04 12.91 9.43
C LEU A 268 8.09 12.19 8.59
N VAL A 269 7.72 11.70 7.41
CA VAL A 269 8.65 11.10 6.44
C VAL A 269 9.60 12.14 5.87
N GLY A 270 9.12 13.34 5.56
CA GLY A 270 9.95 14.47 5.10
C GLY A 270 10.94 14.98 6.14
N ALA A 271 10.65 14.79 7.43
CA ALA A 271 11.51 15.22 8.53
C ALA A 271 12.71 14.30 8.82
N VAL A 272 12.80 13.14 8.17
CA VAL A 272 13.95 12.21 8.32
C VAL A 272 14.84 12.22 7.08
N ASN A 273 16.07 11.70 7.22
CA ASN A 273 17.05 11.64 6.13
C ASN A 273 17.10 10.29 5.40
N LEU A 274 16.50 9.28 6.02
CA LEU A 274 16.44 7.91 5.50
C LEU A 274 15.17 7.23 6.00
N ASN A 275 14.33 6.78 5.09
CA ASN A 275 13.23 5.87 5.37
C ASN A 275 13.74 4.42 5.32
N ILE A 276 13.37 3.57 6.28
CA ILE A 276 13.70 2.15 6.25
C ILE A 276 12.45 1.28 6.10
N VAL A 277 12.58 0.26 5.24
CA VAL A 277 11.52 -0.71 4.95
C VAL A 277 12.06 -2.13 5.10
N PRO A 278 12.36 -2.57 6.34
CA PRO A 278 12.71 -3.95 6.58
C PRO A 278 11.49 -4.84 6.37
N LEU A 279 11.70 -5.98 5.73
CA LEU A 279 10.70 -7.03 5.54
C LEU A 279 11.33 -8.39 5.82
N GLN A 280 10.53 -9.29 6.40
CA GLN A 280 10.89 -10.69 6.53
C GLN A 280 11.11 -11.30 5.13
N ASP A 281 11.90 -12.35 5.03
CA ASP A 281 12.15 -13.05 3.77
C ASP A 281 11.20 -14.25 3.63
N ASN A 282 10.02 -13.99 3.06
CA ASN A 282 9.00 -15.02 2.79
C ASN A 282 8.02 -14.56 1.67
N PRO A 283 7.28 -15.51 1.03
CA PRO A 283 6.38 -15.17 -0.08
C PRO A 283 5.30 -14.13 0.25
N PHE A 284 4.81 -14.07 1.49
CA PHE A 284 3.82 -13.06 1.87
C PHE A 284 4.42 -11.65 1.86
N THR A 285 5.63 -11.47 2.37
CA THR A 285 6.30 -10.15 2.36
C THR A 285 6.86 -9.79 0.98
N TRP A 286 7.20 -10.77 0.14
CA TRP A 286 7.57 -10.54 -1.27
C TRP A 286 6.40 -10.00 -2.10
N SER A 287 5.17 -10.28 -1.69
CA SER A 287 3.97 -9.74 -2.35
C SER A 287 3.65 -8.29 -2.00
N LYS A 288 4.30 -7.73 -0.95
CA LYS A 288 4.05 -6.37 -0.49
C LYS A 288 4.43 -5.34 -1.54
N SER A 289 3.51 -4.41 -1.79
CA SER A 289 3.78 -3.33 -2.72
C SER A 289 4.74 -2.29 -2.14
N GLU A 290 5.34 -1.50 -3.01
CA GLU A 290 6.35 -0.50 -2.75
C GLU A 290 5.83 0.82 -2.15
N LEU A 291 4.69 0.80 -1.48
CA LEU A 291 4.01 1.96 -0.90
C LEU A 291 4.95 2.88 -0.12
N LYS A 292 5.69 2.32 0.84
CA LYS A 292 6.59 3.10 1.70
C LYS A 292 7.75 3.74 0.94
N TYR A 293 8.15 3.17 -0.20
CA TYR A 293 9.16 3.75 -1.09
C TYR A 293 8.61 4.98 -1.79
N PHE A 294 7.48 4.86 -2.49
CA PHE A 294 6.98 6.01 -3.23
C PHE A 294 6.45 7.12 -2.31
N GLU A 295 5.87 6.80 -1.16
CA GLU A 295 5.48 7.79 -0.15
C GLU A 295 6.69 8.60 0.35
N ALA A 296 7.82 7.94 0.60
CA ALA A 296 9.06 8.61 1.00
C ALA A 296 9.69 9.42 -0.14
N ALA A 297 9.66 8.89 -1.35
CA ALA A 297 10.19 9.56 -2.53
C ALA A 297 9.45 10.86 -2.85
N LEU A 298 8.13 10.94 -2.63
CA LEU A 298 7.36 12.18 -2.83
C LEU A 298 7.88 13.37 -2.02
N VAL A 299 8.50 13.11 -0.87
CA VAL A 299 9.13 14.13 -0.02
C VAL A 299 10.66 14.08 -0.07
N GLU A 300 11.23 13.53 -1.14
CA GLU A 300 12.67 13.42 -1.38
C GLU A 300 13.43 12.77 -0.21
N THR A 301 12.83 11.80 0.44
CA THR A 301 13.46 11.00 1.48
C THR A 301 13.90 9.67 0.90
N PRO A 302 15.21 9.40 0.75
CA PRO A 302 15.69 8.14 0.21
C PRO A 302 15.26 6.96 1.10
N THR A 303 15.03 5.82 0.46
CA THR A 303 14.60 4.59 1.15
C THR A 303 15.71 3.55 1.09
N LEU A 304 15.94 2.87 2.24
CA LEU A 304 16.65 1.60 2.32
C LEU A 304 15.62 0.49 2.60
N ALA A 305 15.46 -0.44 1.67
CA ALA A 305 14.49 -1.53 1.78
C ALA A 305 15.17 -2.91 1.78
N SER A 306 14.48 -3.91 2.33
CA SER A 306 14.84 -5.32 2.14
C SER A 306 14.82 -5.68 0.67
N VAL A 307 15.73 -6.54 0.22
CA VAL A 307 15.71 -7.13 -1.12
C VAL A 307 14.49 -8.04 -1.22
N THR A 308 13.50 -7.61 -2.00
CA THR A 308 12.33 -8.40 -2.41
C THR A 308 12.11 -8.23 -3.90
N PRO A 309 11.36 -9.08 -4.59
CA PRO A 309 11.07 -8.88 -6.00
C PRO A 309 10.55 -7.47 -6.30
N VAL A 310 9.55 -7.01 -5.55
CA VAL A 310 8.90 -5.71 -5.76
C VAL A 310 9.85 -4.53 -5.52
N PHE A 311 10.64 -4.55 -4.44
CA PHE A 311 11.60 -3.46 -4.19
C PHE A 311 12.79 -3.49 -5.12
N SER A 312 13.19 -4.67 -5.63
CA SER A 312 14.25 -4.81 -6.63
C SER A 312 13.84 -4.22 -7.98
N ASP A 313 12.55 -4.32 -8.33
CA ASP A 313 11.99 -3.70 -9.54
C ASP A 313 11.85 -2.17 -9.38
N ALA A 314 11.42 -1.70 -8.21
CA ALA A 314 11.12 -0.30 -7.95
C ALA A 314 12.36 0.56 -7.71
N ILE A 315 13.38 0.03 -7.01
CA ILE A 315 14.55 0.79 -6.56
C ILE A 315 15.77 0.47 -7.42
N LYS A 316 16.41 1.51 -7.95
CA LYS A 316 17.72 1.43 -8.59
C LYS A 316 18.80 1.76 -7.55
N PRO A 317 19.56 0.76 -7.02
CA PRO A 317 20.50 0.97 -5.92
C PRO A 317 21.50 2.08 -6.20
N GLY A 318 21.69 2.98 -5.22
CA GLY A 318 22.59 4.13 -5.32
C GLY A 318 22.09 5.27 -6.23
N LYS A 319 20.96 5.10 -6.91
CA LYS A 319 20.36 6.12 -7.81
C LYS A 319 19.02 6.64 -7.29
N THR A 320 18.10 5.75 -6.96
CA THR A 320 16.75 6.12 -6.49
C THR A 320 16.44 5.57 -5.10
N GLY A 321 17.42 4.97 -4.42
CA GLY A 321 17.30 4.38 -3.09
C GLY A 321 18.36 3.31 -2.88
N PHE A 322 18.16 2.48 -1.85
CA PHE A 322 19.09 1.46 -1.44
C PHE A 322 18.36 0.16 -1.13
N LEU A 323 19.09 -0.96 -1.29
CA LEU A 323 18.62 -2.29 -0.95
C LEU A 323 19.61 -2.95 0.01
N ALA A 324 19.10 -3.79 0.94
CA ALA A 324 19.89 -4.56 1.87
C ALA A 324 19.34 -5.99 2.02
N HIS A 325 20.20 -6.98 1.95
CA HIS A 325 19.92 -8.30 2.48
C HIS A 325 19.89 -8.27 4.02
N SER A 326 19.29 -9.29 4.64
CA SER A 326 19.09 -9.31 6.09
C SER A 326 20.36 -9.10 6.94
N THR A 327 21.53 -9.45 6.41
CA THR A 327 22.84 -9.34 7.08
C THR A 327 23.58 -8.03 6.78
N GLU A 328 23.13 -7.22 5.82
CA GLU A 328 23.88 -6.07 5.30
C GLU A 328 23.45 -4.71 5.90
N TRP A 329 22.39 -4.66 6.68
CA TRP A 329 21.78 -3.41 7.14
C TRP A 329 22.75 -2.46 7.85
N ARG A 330 23.63 -2.99 8.72
CA ARG A 330 24.60 -2.16 9.46
C ARG A 330 25.59 -1.48 8.51
N GLU A 331 26.17 -2.23 7.59
CA GLU A 331 27.10 -1.71 6.59
C GLU A 331 26.41 -0.68 5.70
N ARG A 332 25.18 -0.94 5.24
CA ARG A 332 24.40 0.02 4.44
C ARG A 332 24.14 1.33 5.20
N PHE A 333 23.87 1.28 6.52
CA PHE A 333 23.72 2.51 7.31
C PHE A 333 24.99 3.34 7.30
N HIS A 334 26.16 2.73 7.48
CA HIS A 334 27.44 3.43 7.45
C HIS A 334 27.77 3.98 6.05
N GLU A 335 27.53 3.21 4.99
CA GLU A 335 27.71 3.67 3.61
C GLU A 335 26.81 4.89 3.31
N ILE A 336 25.54 4.85 3.69
CA ILE A 336 24.60 5.95 3.49
C ILE A 336 24.95 7.18 4.33
N GLU A 337 25.47 6.98 5.55
CA GLU A 337 25.95 8.07 6.38
C GLU A 337 27.17 8.76 5.74
N ALA A 338 28.10 7.98 5.22
CA ALA A 338 29.33 8.47 4.58
C ALA A 338 29.07 9.26 3.27
N LEU A 339 27.94 9.01 2.57
CA LEU A 339 27.56 9.76 1.35
C LEU A 339 27.37 11.27 1.58
N GLY A 340 27.11 11.70 2.81
CA GLY A 340 26.79 13.08 3.13
C GLY A 340 25.35 13.50 2.74
N SER A 341 24.95 14.68 3.17
CA SER A 341 23.56 15.14 3.04
C SER A 341 23.17 15.50 1.60
N GLU A 342 24.11 16.01 0.81
CA GLU A 342 23.86 16.41 -0.58
C GLU A 342 23.61 15.21 -1.49
N ALA A 343 24.44 14.17 -1.40
CA ALA A 343 24.26 12.95 -2.19
C ALA A 343 22.98 12.22 -1.82
N ARG A 344 22.64 12.15 -0.51
CA ARG A 344 21.35 11.58 -0.08
C ARG A 344 20.15 12.34 -0.64
N ARG A 345 20.21 13.68 -0.68
CA ARG A 345 19.17 14.52 -1.29
C ARG A 345 19.05 14.27 -2.78
N SER A 346 20.15 14.21 -3.51
CA SER A 346 20.16 13.91 -4.94
C SER A 346 19.47 12.57 -5.26
N ILE A 347 19.75 11.54 -4.42
CA ILE A 347 19.08 10.22 -4.54
C ILE A 347 17.57 10.35 -4.27
N GLY A 348 17.18 11.11 -3.24
CA GLY A 348 15.78 11.36 -2.93
C GLY A 348 15.03 12.10 -4.04
N ALA A 349 15.66 13.12 -4.64
CA ALA A 349 15.10 13.86 -5.79
C ALA A 349 14.95 12.95 -7.02
N ALA A 350 15.96 12.14 -7.35
CA ALA A 350 15.87 11.17 -8.43
C ALA A 350 14.77 10.10 -8.19
N ALA A 351 14.58 9.68 -6.93
CA ALA A 351 13.47 8.81 -6.55
C ALA A 351 12.11 9.50 -6.78
N ARG A 352 11.98 10.77 -6.41
CA ARG A 352 10.75 11.55 -6.63
C ARG A 352 10.40 11.65 -8.11
N ASP A 353 11.38 11.96 -8.96
CA ASP A 353 11.16 12.05 -10.41
C ASP A 353 10.66 10.70 -10.98
N LEU A 354 11.28 9.59 -10.60
CA LEU A 354 10.85 8.25 -10.99
C LEU A 354 9.43 7.96 -10.51
N VAL A 355 9.14 8.24 -9.24
CA VAL A 355 7.84 7.97 -8.62
C VAL A 355 6.72 8.80 -9.26
N ARG A 356 6.97 10.06 -9.58
CA ARG A 356 6.00 10.90 -10.31
C ARG A 356 5.71 10.38 -11.72
N ALA A 357 6.68 9.80 -12.37
CA ALA A 357 6.52 9.21 -13.71
C ALA A 357 5.75 7.88 -13.68
N VAL A 358 5.86 7.08 -12.60
CA VAL A 358 5.35 5.69 -12.57
C VAL A 358 4.07 5.56 -11.73
N TYR A 359 3.97 6.23 -10.57
CA TYR A 359 2.93 6.02 -9.57
C TYR A 359 1.94 7.18 -9.46
N SER A 360 1.90 8.08 -10.45
CA SER A 360 1.02 9.25 -10.44
C SER A 360 -0.45 8.87 -10.70
N PRO A 361 -1.41 9.71 -10.27
CA PRO A 361 -2.82 9.56 -10.61
C PRO A 361 -3.08 9.46 -12.12
N GLN A 362 -2.26 10.15 -12.94
CA GLN A 362 -2.33 10.10 -14.41
C GLN A 362 -1.96 8.72 -14.94
N GLN A 363 -0.89 8.10 -14.41
CA GLN A 363 -0.49 6.75 -14.83
C GLN A 363 -1.53 5.72 -14.40
N LEU A 364 -2.07 5.85 -13.18
CA LEU A 364 -3.19 5.02 -12.73
C LEU A 364 -4.40 5.13 -13.68
N LEU A 365 -4.78 6.35 -14.06
CA LEU A 365 -5.89 6.57 -14.98
C LEU A 365 -5.65 5.89 -16.34
N ILE A 366 -4.45 6.03 -16.92
CA ILE A 366 -4.10 5.38 -18.19
C ILE A 366 -4.27 3.86 -18.08
N GLN A 367 -3.79 3.25 -16.99
CA GLN A 367 -3.90 1.81 -16.78
C GLN A 367 -5.37 1.37 -16.65
N VAL A 368 -6.17 2.09 -15.88
CA VAL A 368 -7.59 1.81 -15.68
C VAL A 368 -8.39 2.01 -16.97
N GLU A 369 -8.11 3.06 -17.75
CA GLU A 369 -8.75 3.28 -19.06
C GLU A 369 -8.36 2.20 -20.08
N ASN A 370 -7.16 1.64 -20.03
CA ASN A 370 -6.76 0.52 -20.87
C ASN A 370 -7.55 -0.77 -20.58
N ILE A 371 -7.97 -0.96 -19.34
CA ILE A 371 -8.75 -2.13 -18.90
C ILE A 371 -10.24 -1.92 -19.22
N PHE A 372 -10.80 -0.78 -18.85
CA PHE A 372 -12.25 -0.54 -18.87
C PHE A 372 -12.73 0.30 -20.07
N GLY A 373 -11.86 1.09 -20.69
CA GLY A 373 -12.21 2.01 -21.79
C GLY A 373 -12.41 1.33 -23.15
N LYS A 374 -12.11 0.03 -23.28
CA LYS A 374 -12.30 -0.75 -24.53
C LYS A 374 -13.61 -1.50 -24.60
N GLN A 375 -14.50 -1.32 -23.64
CA GLN A 375 -15.78 -2.00 -23.58
C GLN A 375 -16.84 -1.18 -24.33
N ASN A 376 -16.77 -1.23 -25.67
CA ASN A 376 -17.87 -0.85 -26.58
C ASN A 376 -18.36 -2.05 -27.34
#